data_9aa11994a4706fe7ec864e9a35e12239
#
_entry.id   9aa11994a4706fe7ec864e9a35e12239
#
_cell.length_a   1.000
_cell.length_b   1.000
_cell.length_c   1.000
_cell.angle_alpha   90.00
_cell.angle_beta   90.00
_cell.angle_gamma   90.00
#
_symmetry.space_group_name_H-M   'P 1'
#
loop_
_entity.id
_entity.type
_entity.pdbx_description
1 polymer ?
#
loop_
_entity_poly.entity_id
_entity_poly.type
_entity_poly.pdbx_seq_one_letter_code
_entity_poly.pdbx_strand_id
1 'polypeptide(L)'
;MKKIRVTMIVIFVAFLALVSGGSLLMKDREFSPNENRYLAEPPRLTVDNILSGKFQDGLENYLRDQICFRDGWITVKTGIQKACKDTDIGGAYVGKDGYDFEKITPEDVDEKQIARNVKAVQDFFAKASENVEKDRLSFLLVPSSGLVMEDKLPAHARLFDQAKYIDQIEKQMTDCRVTDVRKDLLSHKDDYIYYKTDHHWTSEGAYLAYETWCDSTGMESTPLADLKKQVATKKFRGSLYSKILDADSAYDSIWTYGDTKQGTYGSDCSLTIDEKKQTDSCYDTAQLSQKDKYKYFFGDNYGTVQIVSDHARHQDRNLLVIKDSFANTFVPFATENYGQITMIDLRYYNENVEEYMKEHQITDVLVLYNITNFISDRNLYKLVGRI
;
A
#
# COMPACT_ATOMS: atom_id res chain seq x y z
N MET A 1 -21.70 38.06 -34.98
CA MET A 1 -20.63 38.01 -33.94
C MET A 1 -21.05 38.53 -32.57
N LYS A 2 -21.67 39.74 -32.44
CA LYS A 2 -22.08 40.30 -31.12
C LYS A 2 -23.08 39.41 -30.35
N LYS A 3 -24.12 38.87 -31.01
CA LYS A 3 -25.09 37.95 -30.41
C LYS A 3 -24.42 36.67 -29.86
N ILE A 4 -23.52 36.03 -30.62
CA ILE A 4 -22.80 34.81 -30.19
C ILE A 4 -21.97 35.09 -28.93
N ARG A 5 -21.22 36.21 -28.90
CA ARG A 5 -20.44 36.60 -27.70
C ARG A 5 -21.33 36.81 -26.47
N VAL A 6 -22.48 37.49 -26.63
CA VAL A 6 -23.43 37.69 -25.52
C VAL A 6 -23.99 36.35 -25.05
N THR A 7 -24.39 35.48 -25.97
CA THR A 7 -24.87 34.13 -25.61
C THR A 7 -23.82 33.34 -24.85
N MET A 8 -22.54 33.35 -25.29
CA MET A 8 -21.46 32.66 -24.58
C MET A 8 -21.24 33.21 -23.14
N ILE A 9 -21.27 34.55 -22.99
CA ILE A 9 -21.16 35.19 -21.67
C ILE A 9 -22.32 34.77 -20.75
N VAL A 10 -23.56 34.78 -21.25
CA VAL A 10 -24.73 34.38 -20.51
C VAL A 10 -24.64 32.91 -20.05
N ILE A 11 -24.23 32.01 -20.96
CA ILE A 11 -24.01 30.58 -20.64
C ILE A 11 -22.95 30.42 -19.55
N PHE A 12 -21.82 31.14 -19.70
CA PHE A 12 -20.73 31.09 -18.74
C PHE A 12 -21.12 31.59 -17.35
N VAL A 13 -21.81 32.73 -17.28
CA VAL A 13 -22.30 33.31 -16.03
C VAL A 13 -23.36 32.39 -15.38
N ALA A 14 -24.28 31.84 -16.17
CA ALA A 14 -25.26 30.87 -15.69
C ALA A 14 -24.59 29.60 -15.15
N PHE A 15 -23.57 29.08 -15.84
CA PHE A 15 -22.78 27.96 -15.38
C PHE A 15 -22.10 28.24 -14.04
N LEU A 16 -21.40 29.38 -13.91
CA LEU A 16 -20.79 29.78 -12.64
C LEU A 16 -21.81 29.91 -11.51
N ALA A 17 -22.95 30.51 -11.79
CA ALA A 17 -24.02 30.68 -10.80
C ALA A 17 -24.59 29.31 -10.34
N LEU A 18 -24.79 28.37 -11.27
CA LEU A 18 -25.26 27.01 -10.96
C LEU A 18 -24.24 26.24 -10.12
N VAL A 19 -22.96 26.27 -10.51
CA VAL A 19 -21.91 25.56 -9.77
C VAL A 19 -21.70 26.17 -8.39
N SER A 20 -21.60 27.50 -8.29
CA SER A 20 -21.44 28.19 -6.99
C SER A 20 -22.66 28.01 -6.09
N GLY A 21 -23.86 28.21 -6.64
CA GLY A 21 -25.10 28.01 -5.91
C GLY A 21 -25.30 26.56 -5.48
N GLY A 22 -24.99 25.60 -6.35
CA GLY A 22 -25.01 24.17 -6.02
C GLY A 22 -24.05 23.83 -4.89
N SER A 23 -22.82 24.34 -4.94
CA SER A 23 -21.81 24.11 -3.89
C SER A 23 -22.22 24.71 -2.53
N LEU A 24 -22.87 25.88 -2.53
CA LEU A 24 -23.35 26.50 -1.28
C LEU A 24 -24.58 25.82 -0.67
N LEU A 25 -25.39 25.14 -1.49
CA LEU A 25 -26.60 24.45 -1.05
C LEU A 25 -26.37 22.99 -0.67
N MET A 26 -25.27 22.39 -1.13
CA MET A 26 -24.92 21.02 -0.76
C MET A 26 -24.32 20.97 0.64
N LYS A 27 -24.63 19.88 1.36
CA LYS A 27 -23.96 19.60 2.64
C LYS A 27 -22.51 19.25 2.39
N ASP A 28 -21.62 19.77 3.22
CA ASP A 28 -20.19 19.43 3.18
C ASP A 28 -19.98 17.93 3.33
N ARG A 29 -19.04 17.40 2.56
CA ARG A 29 -18.60 16.01 2.65
C ARG A 29 -17.32 15.94 3.48
N GLU A 30 -17.30 15.09 4.47
CA GLU A 30 -16.12 14.87 5.32
C GLU A 30 -15.08 13.98 4.61
N PHE A 31 -15.54 13.02 3.81
CA PHE A 31 -14.70 12.04 3.17
C PHE A 31 -15.07 11.85 1.69
N SER A 32 -14.05 11.68 0.83
CA SER A 32 -14.20 11.27 -0.57
C SER A 32 -13.91 9.78 -0.71
N PRO A 33 -14.92 8.91 -0.89
CA PRO A 33 -14.68 7.49 -1.11
C PRO A 33 -13.87 7.22 -2.37
N ASN A 34 -14.05 8.01 -3.43
CA ASN A 34 -13.37 7.83 -4.70
C ASN A 34 -11.87 8.16 -4.63
N GLU A 35 -11.50 9.19 -3.85
CA GLU A 35 -10.10 9.56 -3.62
C GLU A 35 -9.49 8.89 -2.39
N ASN A 36 -10.31 8.20 -1.60
CA ASN A 36 -9.93 7.54 -0.34
C ASN A 36 -9.20 8.50 0.62
N ARG A 37 -9.77 9.72 0.80
CA ARG A 37 -9.19 10.74 1.69
C ARG A 37 -10.25 11.63 2.34
N TYR A 38 -9.89 12.22 3.48
CA TYR A 38 -10.66 13.29 4.08
C TYR A 38 -10.59 14.55 3.22
N LEU A 39 -11.72 15.25 3.12
CA LEU A 39 -11.84 16.51 2.43
C LEU A 39 -11.58 17.67 3.39
N ALA A 40 -11.14 18.80 2.84
CA ALA A 40 -10.82 19.97 3.64
C ALA A 40 -12.06 20.54 4.33
N GLU A 41 -11.92 20.85 5.61
CA GLU A 41 -12.90 21.56 6.41
C GLU A 41 -12.80 23.09 6.20
N PRO A 42 -13.88 23.87 6.52
CA PRO A 42 -13.81 25.32 6.45
C PRO A 42 -12.68 25.86 7.35
N PRO A 43 -11.81 26.73 6.83
CA PRO A 43 -10.69 27.26 7.60
C PRO A 43 -11.18 28.18 8.72
N ARG A 44 -10.47 28.15 9.86
CA ARG A 44 -10.76 29.06 10.97
C ARG A 44 -10.37 30.49 10.62
N LEU A 45 -11.33 31.40 10.72
CA LEU A 45 -11.12 32.83 10.50
C LEU A 45 -10.49 33.45 11.77
N THR A 46 -9.19 33.64 11.77
CA THR A 46 -8.42 34.33 12.80
C THR A 46 -7.48 35.37 12.16
N VAL A 47 -7.11 36.42 12.91
CA VAL A 47 -6.21 37.45 12.42
C VAL A 47 -4.86 36.82 12.00
N ASP A 48 -4.32 35.91 12.82
CA ASP A 48 -3.06 35.21 12.54
C ASP A 48 -3.13 34.37 11.26
N ASN A 49 -4.24 33.66 11.03
CA ASN A 49 -4.43 32.87 9.81
C ASN A 49 -4.54 33.76 8.57
N ILE A 50 -5.16 34.95 8.67
CA ILE A 50 -5.26 35.91 7.57
C ILE A 50 -3.87 36.47 7.25
N LEU A 51 -3.14 36.93 8.27
CA LEU A 51 -1.82 37.56 8.08
C LEU A 51 -0.74 36.55 7.61
N SER A 52 -0.85 35.28 8.02
CA SER A 52 0.08 34.22 7.59
C SER A 52 -0.28 33.57 6.25
N GLY A 53 -1.40 33.93 5.62
CA GLY A 53 -1.89 33.29 4.39
C GLY A 53 -2.62 31.96 4.59
N LYS A 54 -2.60 31.37 5.77
CA LYS A 54 -3.23 30.06 6.07
C LYS A 54 -4.73 30.04 5.84
N PHE A 55 -5.41 31.18 6.07
CA PHE A 55 -6.84 31.27 5.80
C PHE A 55 -7.14 31.16 4.31
N GLN A 56 -6.37 31.87 3.47
CA GLN A 56 -6.53 31.88 2.01
C GLN A 56 -6.27 30.48 1.43
N ASP A 57 -5.17 29.83 1.83
CA ASP A 57 -4.82 28.47 1.40
C ASP A 57 -5.86 27.45 1.86
N GLY A 58 -6.33 27.57 3.11
CA GLY A 58 -7.39 26.72 3.65
C GLY A 58 -8.70 26.90 2.93
N LEU A 59 -9.09 28.14 2.60
CA LEU A 59 -10.31 28.45 1.87
C LEU A 59 -10.27 27.92 0.43
N GLU A 60 -9.12 28.05 -0.26
CA GLU A 60 -8.94 27.50 -1.59
C GLU A 60 -9.09 25.98 -1.57
N ASN A 61 -8.43 25.29 -0.63
CA ASN A 61 -8.53 23.85 -0.46
C ASN A 61 -9.96 23.41 -0.16
N TYR A 62 -10.66 24.11 0.76
CA TYR A 62 -12.03 23.82 1.10
C TYR A 62 -12.96 23.99 -0.12
N LEU A 63 -12.90 25.12 -0.83
CA LEU A 63 -13.73 25.36 -2.00
C LEU A 63 -13.47 24.33 -3.11
N ARG A 64 -12.21 23.94 -3.31
CA ARG A 64 -11.83 22.91 -4.28
C ARG A 64 -12.37 21.53 -3.90
N ASP A 65 -12.41 21.22 -2.60
CA ASP A 65 -12.86 19.93 -2.11
C ASP A 65 -14.40 19.83 -2.01
N GLN A 66 -15.11 20.95 -1.78
CA GLN A 66 -16.56 20.99 -1.62
C GLN A 66 -17.34 21.44 -2.87
N ILE A 67 -16.65 21.63 -4.00
CA ILE A 67 -17.33 21.98 -5.25
C ILE A 67 -18.34 20.88 -5.63
N CYS A 68 -19.55 21.26 -6.04
CA CYS A 68 -20.57 20.31 -6.46
C CYS A 68 -20.10 19.47 -7.65
N PHE A 69 -20.46 18.18 -7.65
CA PHE A 69 -20.05 17.20 -8.69
C PHE A 69 -18.53 17.06 -8.87
N ARG A 70 -17.74 17.30 -7.82
CA ARG A 70 -16.28 17.32 -7.86
C ARG A 70 -15.68 16.11 -8.57
N ASP A 71 -16.09 14.89 -8.20
CA ASP A 71 -15.57 13.66 -8.81
C ASP A 71 -15.80 13.62 -10.33
N GLY A 72 -16.96 14.12 -10.78
CA GLY A 72 -17.26 14.27 -12.19
C GLY A 72 -16.34 15.26 -12.91
N TRP A 73 -16.01 16.40 -12.27
CA TRP A 73 -15.05 17.37 -12.83
C TRP A 73 -13.65 16.79 -12.95
N ILE A 74 -13.21 16.01 -11.94
CA ILE A 74 -11.90 15.34 -12.01
C ILE A 74 -11.90 14.30 -13.14
N THR A 75 -12.96 13.49 -13.27
CA THR A 75 -13.10 12.51 -14.34
C THR A 75 -13.07 13.17 -15.74
N VAL A 76 -13.79 14.28 -15.91
CA VAL A 76 -13.75 15.05 -17.17
C VAL A 76 -12.36 15.60 -17.45
N LYS A 77 -11.71 16.18 -16.42
CA LYS A 77 -10.32 16.67 -16.54
C LYS A 77 -9.39 15.55 -16.99
N THR A 78 -9.44 14.38 -16.33
CA THR A 78 -8.65 13.20 -16.67
C THR A 78 -8.90 12.77 -18.13
N GLY A 79 -10.17 12.71 -18.55
CA GLY A 79 -10.53 12.38 -19.94
C GLY A 79 -9.93 13.36 -20.96
N ILE A 80 -9.94 14.67 -20.67
CA ILE A 80 -9.31 15.70 -21.52
C ILE A 80 -7.79 15.51 -21.56
N GLN A 81 -7.15 15.30 -20.41
CA GLN A 81 -5.70 15.07 -20.32
C GLN A 81 -5.29 13.85 -21.17
N LYS A 82 -6.00 12.73 -21.02
CA LYS A 82 -5.77 11.52 -21.85
C LYS A 82 -5.98 11.79 -23.34
N ALA A 83 -7.02 12.54 -23.73
CA ALA A 83 -7.24 12.92 -25.11
C ALA A 83 -6.09 13.80 -25.66
N CYS A 84 -5.44 14.59 -24.82
CA CYS A 84 -4.22 15.32 -25.11
C CYS A 84 -2.93 14.47 -25.05
N LYS A 85 -3.06 13.15 -24.79
CA LYS A 85 -1.94 12.19 -24.60
C LYS A 85 -1.05 12.51 -23.39
N ASP A 86 -1.61 13.19 -22.40
CA ASP A 86 -0.96 13.35 -21.11
C ASP A 86 -0.99 12.00 -20.37
N THR A 87 0.15 11.59 -19.86
CA THR A 87 0.33 10.33 -19.12
C THR A 87 0.73 10.54 -17.65
N ASP A 88 0.93 11.79 -17.25
CA ASP A 88 1.23 12.20 -15.86
C ASP A 88 -0.03 12.86 -15.28
N ILE A 89 -0.86 12.08 -14.62
CA ILE A 89 -2.20 12.50 -14.19
C ILE A 89 -2.38 12.21 -12.69
N GLY A 90 -2.73 13.21 -11.91
CA GLY A 90 -3.07 13.04 -10.50
C GLY A 90 -1.92 12.56 -9.61
N GLY A 91 -0.67 12.70 -10.04
CA GLY A 91 0.50 12.19 -9.31
C GLY A 91 0.75 10.70 -9.53
N ALA A 92 0.25 10.16 -10.64
CA ALA A 92 0.53 8.81 -11.11
C ALA A 92 0.80 8.83 -12.63
N TYR A 93 1.46 7.80 -13.13
CA TYR A 93 1.62 7.60 -14.56
C TYR A 93 0.56 6.64 -15.10
N VAL A 94 -0.11 7.05 -16.17
CA VAL A 94 -1.00 6.17 -16.95
C VAL A 94 -0.15 5.42 -17.97
N GLY A 95 0.03 4.14 -17.76
CA GLY A 95 0.86 3.29 -18.59
C GLY A 95 0.10 2.51 -19.64
N LYS A 96 0.75 1.48 -20.18
CA LYS A 96 0.20 0.57 -21.19
C LYS A 96 -0.63 -0.55 -20.54
N ASP A 97 -1.45 -1.22 -21.34
CA ASP A 97 -2.27 -2.40 -20.94
C ASP A 97 -3.20 -2.15 -19.76
N GLY A 98 -3.52 -0.88 -19.47
CA GLY A 98 -4.38 -0.46 -18.38
C GLY A 98 -3.69 -0.44 -17.01
N TYR A 99 -2.36 -0.50 -16.96
CA TYR A 99 -1.58 -0.33 -15.73
C TYR A 99 -1.33 1.15 -15.45
N ASP A 100 -1.61 1.54 -14.22
CA ASP A 100 -1.21 2.81 -13.64
C ASP A 100 0.00 2.58 -12.72
N PHE A 101 0.87 3.59 -12.58
CA PHE A 101 2.10 3.47 -11.81
C PHE A 101 2.23 4.61 -10.81
N GLU A 102 2.77 4.31 -9.63
CA GLU A 102 3.18 5.35 -8.69
C GLU A 102 4.28 6.21 -9.30
N LYS A 103 4.11 7.52 -9.19
CA LYS A 103 5.11 8.48 -9.61
C LYS A 103 5.94 8.91 -8.40
N ILE A 104 7.08 8.26 -8.21
CA ILE A 104 8.13 8.67 -7.28
C ILE A 104 9.35 9.00 -8.13
N THR A 105 9.70 10.27 -8.19
CA THR A 105 10.80 10.78 -9.00
C THR A 105 12.11 10.83 -8.19
N PRO A 106 13.28 10.99 -8.84
CA PRO A 106 14.53 11.18 -8.09
C PRO A 106 14.51 12.37 -7.14
N GLU A 107 13.71 13.39 -7.42
CA GLU A 107 13.55 14.60 -6.59
C GLU A 107 12.74 14.32 -5.31
N ASP A 108 11.96 13.25 -5.27
CA ASP A 108 11.17 12.84 -4.09
C ASP A 108 11.99 12.01 -3.10
N VAL A 109 13.22 11.61 -3.45
CA VAL A 109 14.07 10.74 -2.64
C VAL A 109 14.85 11.55 -1.61
N ASP A 110 14.64 11.30 -0.31
CA ASP A 110 15.40 11.86 0.81
C ASP A 110 16.49 10.88 1.28
N GLU A 111 17.71 11.06 0.78
CA GLU A 111 18.87 10.21 1.15
C GLU A 111 19.14 10.19 2.66
N LYS A 112 18.83 11.28 3.38
CA LYS A 112 19.01 11.31 4.83
C LYS A 112 17.95 10.45 5.54
N GLN A 113 16.72 10.40 5.00
CA GLN A 113 15.69 9.53 5.53
C GLN A 113 16.03 8.07 5.27
N ILE A 114 16.52 7.74 4.07
CA ILE A 114 16.98 6.38 3.74
C ILE A 114 18.07 5.93 4.70
N ALA A 115 19.09 6.76 4.92
CA ALA A 115 20.19 6.44 5.85
C ALA A 115 19.70 6.20 7.29
N ARG A 116 18.71 6.99 7.75
CA ARG A 116 18.07 6.77 9.07
C ARG A 116 17.32 5.44 9.13
N ASN A 117 16.57 5.11 8.08
CA ASN A 117 15.79 3.90 8.02
C ASN A 117 16.68 2.66 7.97
N VAL A 118 17.72 2.68 7.13
CA VAL A 118 18.75 1.64 7.07
C VAL A 118 19.38 1.41 8.43
N LYS A 119 19.83 2.49 9.07
CA LYS A 119 20.44 2.37 10.40
C LYS A 119 19.48 1.80 11.44
N ALA A 120 18.23 2.23 11.45
CA ALA A 120 17.25 1.73 12.41
C ALA A 120 17.01 0.21 12.24
N VAL A 121 16.93 -0.27 10.99
CA VAL A 121 16.77 -1.71 10.70
C VAL A 121 18.04 -2.50 11.04
N GLN A 122 19.23 -1.95 10.76
CA GLN A 122 20.49 -2.59 11.15
C GLN A 122 20.62 -2.71 12.68
N ASP A 123 20.37 -1.63 13.41
CA ASP A 123 20.44 -1.62 14.87
C ASP A 123 19.39 -2.60 15.47
N PHE A 124 18.20 -2.69 14.88
CA PHE A 124 17.19 -3.64 15.27
C PHE A 124 17.65 -5.09 15.07
N PHE A 125 18.18 -5.45 13.89
CA PHE A 125 18.67 -6.80 13.64
C PHE A 125 19.87 -7.15 14.50
N ALA A 126 20.81 -6.23 14.71
CA ALA A 126 21.93 -6.44 15.62
C ALA A 126 21.44 -6.82 17.03
N LYS A 127 20.41 -6.12 17.51
CA LYS A 127 19.82 -6.36 18.83
C LYS A 127 18.95 -7.63 18.87
N ALA A 128 18.17 -7.88 17.83
CA ALA A 128 17.38 -9.11 17.71
C ALA A 128 18.26 -10.36 17.67
N SER A 129 19.47 -10.28 17.10
CA SER A 129 20.43 -11.39 17.02
C SER A 129 21.02 -11.81 18.38
N GLU A 130 20.79 -11.04 19.44
CA GLU A 130 21.14 -11.46 20.81
C GLU A 130 20.23 -12.59 21.34
N ASN A 131 19.01 -12.70 20.80
CA ASN A 131 17.99 -13.65 21.27
C ASN A 131 17.45 -14.57 20.17
N VAL A 132 17.61 -14.22 18.90
CA VAL A 132 17.14 -14.96 17.72
C VAL A 132 18.34 -15.27 16.83
N GLU A 133 18.44 -16.51 16.35
CA GLU A 133 19.52 -16.93 15.44
C GLU A 133 19.49 -16.11 14.15
N LYS A 134 20.66 -15.68 13.63
CA LYS A 134 20.77 -14.80 12.47
C LYS A 134 20.11 -15.34 11.21
N ASP A 135 20.12 -16.65 11.02
CA ASP A 135 19.47 -17.32 9.88
C ASP A 135 17.93 -17.31 9.96
N ARG A 136 17.38 -16.95 11.12
CA ARG A 136 15.95 -16.72 11.36
C ARG A 136 15.54 -15.25 11.35
N LEU A 137 16.48 -14.35 11.12
CA LEU A 137 16.24 -12.93 10.89
C LEU A 137 16.23 -12.67 9.39
N SER A 138 15.15 -12.14 8.84
CA SER A 138 14.96 -11.94 7.41
C SER A 138 14.65 -10.50 7.05
N PHE A 139 15.24 -10.02 5.96
CA PHE A 139 14.94 -8.72 5.36
C PHE A 139 14.52 -8.91 3.91
N LEU A 140 13.38 -8.31 3.53
CA LEU A 140 12.80 -8.42 2.20
C LEU A 140 12.28 -7.07 1.73
N LEU A 141 12.92 -6.51 0.68
CA LEU A 141 12.44 -5.33 -0.01
C LEU A 141 11.72 -5.72 -1.29
N VAL A 142 10.46 -5.29 -1.39
CA VAL A 142 9.62 -5.54 -2.56
C VAL A 142 9.78 -4.40 -3.55
N PRO A 143 10.16 -4.66 -4.82
CA PRO A 143 10.14 -3.64 -5.86
C PRO A 143 8.71 -3.18 -6.14
N SER A 144 8.51 -1.96 -6.62
CA SER A 144 7.20 -1.55 -7.14
C SER A 144 6.97 -2.05 -8.56
N SER A 145 5.71 -1.99 -9.04
CA SER A 145 5.36 -2.32 -10.43
C SER A 145 6.19 -1.53 -11.45
N GLY A 146 6.61 -0.30 -11.12
CA GLY A 146 7.42 0.54 -12.00
C GLY A 146 8.80 -0.02 -12.32
N LEU A 147 9.38 -0.87 -11.44
CA LEU A 147 10.61 -1.60 -11.76
C LEU A 147 10.31 -2.88 -12.54
N VAL A 148 9.36 -3.67 -12.06
CA VAL A 148 9.11 -5.02 -12.60
C VAL A 148 8.46 -4.96 -13.99
N MET A 149 7.60 -3.99 -14.22
CA MET A 149 6.83 -3.80 -15.45
C MET A 149 7.28 -2.54 -16.20
N GLU A 150 8.59 -2.25 -16.24
CA GLU A 150 9.16 -1.04 -16.85
C GLU A 150 8.73 -0.86 -18.31
N ASP A 151 8.57 -1.95 -19.07
CA ASP A 151 8.12 -1.94 -20.46
C ASP A 151 6.67 -1.44 -20.63
N LYS A 152 5.87 -1.41 -19.56
CA LYS A 152 4.50 -0.86 -19.54
C LYS A 152 4.43 0.60 -19.12
N LEU A 153 5.53 1.19 -18.67
CA LEU A 153 5.59 2.61 -18.35
C LEU A 153 5.32 3.47 -19.62
N PRO A 154 4.75 4.66 -19.48
CA PRO A 154 4.62 5.58 -20.59
C PRO A 154 6.00 6.12 -21.00
N ALA A 155 6.10 6.57 -22.26
CA ALA A 155 7.32 7.22 -22.72
C ALA A 155 7.65 8.44 -21.84
N HIS A 156 8.95 8.58 -21.52
CA HIS A 156 9.49 9.66 -20.67
C HIS A 156 9.04 9.63 -19.19
N ALA A 157 8.48 8.53 -18.70
CA ALA A 157 8.28 8.36 -17.26
C ALA A 157 9.64 8.46 -16.53
N ARG A 158 9.66 9.27 -15.47
CA ARG A 158 10.85 9.47 -14.64
C ARG A 158 10.58 8.89 -13.25
N LEU A 159 11.04 7.69 -13.01
CA LEU A 159 11.03 7.07 -11.69
C LEU A 159 12.45 7.10 -11.10
N PHE A 160 12.54 7.08 -9.76
CA PHE A 160 13.82 6.88 -9.11
C PHE A 160 14.37 5.48 -9.41
N ASP A 161 15.68 5.33 -9.38
CA ASP A 161 16.36 4.06 -9.68
C ASP A 161 16.20 3.07 -8.52
N GLN A 162 15.06 2.37 -8.49
CA GLN A 162 14.74 1.41 -7.43
C GLN A 162 15.77 0.30 -7.32
N ALA A 163 16.28 -0.21 -8.46
CA ALA A 163 17.26 -1.30 -8.45
C ALA A 163 18.53 -0.88 -7.70
N LYS A 164 19.05 0.32 -8.01
CA LYS A 164 20.21 0.88 -7.31
C LYS A 164 19.98 1.01 -5.80
N TYR A 165 18.81 1.54 -5.40
CA TYR A 165 18.53 1.74 -3.97
C TYR A 165 18.31 0.41 -3.25
N ILE A 166 17.64 -0.57 -3.85
CA ILE A 166 17.52 -1.92 -3.29
C ILE A 166 18.90 -2.52 -3.08
N ASP A 167 19.78 -2.51 -4.10
CA ASP A 167 21.16 -3.04 -3.99
C ASP A 167 21.95 -2.36 -2.87
N GLN A 168 21.81 -1.02 -2.73
CA GLN A 168 22.53 -0.26 -1.72
C GLN A 168 22.03 -0.55 -0.30
N ILE A 169 20.73 -0.75 -0.13
CA ILE A 169 20.09 -1.03 1.16
C ILE A 169 20.41 -2.48 1.56
N GLU A 170 20.16 -3.44 0.69
CA GLU A 170 20.37 -4.86 0.94
C GLU A 170 21.83 -5.18 1.30
N LYS A 171 22.78 -4.57 0.59
CA LYS A 171 24.21 -4.72 0.87
C LYS A 171 24.61 -4.30 2.30
N GLN A 172 23.84 -3.45 2.93
CA GLN A 172 24.09 -2.96 4.28
C GLN A 172 23.46 -3.85 5.36
N MET A 173 22.57 -4.79 5.00
CA MET A 173 21.90 -5.70 5.93
C MET A 173 22.76 -6.93 6.20
N THR A 174 23.68 -6.84 7.20
CA THR A 174 24.69 -7.87 7.48
C THR A 174 24.32 -8.84 8.60
N ASP A 175 23.35 -8.47 9.45
CA ASP A 175 22.96 -9.26 10.63
C ASP A 175 21.65 -10.03 10.43
N CYS A 176 21.22 -10.20 9.19
CA CYS A 176 20.05 -10.97 8.80
C CYS A 176 20.27 -11.62 7.42
N ARG A 177 19.36 -12.51 7.08
CA ARG A 177 19.23 -13.06 5.73
C ARG A 177 18.50 -12.07 4.85
N VAL A 178 19.11 -11.67 3.74
CA VAL A 178 18.46 -10.84 2.72
C VAL A 178 17.84 -11.75 1.67
N THR A 179 16.56 -11.54 1.37
CA THR A 179 15.85 -12.24 0.30
C THR A 179 15.56 -11.28 -0.84
N ASP A 180 16.28 -11.40 -1.95
CA ASP A 180 16.03 -10.62 -3.16
C ASP A 180 15.00 -11.31 -4.05
N VAL A 181 13.80 -10.74 -4.12
CA VAL A 181 12.66 -11.27 -4.88
C VAL A 181 12.59 -10.73 -6.32
N ARG A 182 13.50 -9.83 -6.70
CA ARG A 182 13.43 -9.15 -8.01
C ARG A 182 13.52 -10.12 -9.18
N LYS A 183 14.41 -11.12 -9.10
CA LYS A 183 14.61 -12.08 -10.19
C LYS A 183 13.33 -12.85 -10.51
N ASP A 184 12.64 -13.31 -9.48
CA ASP A 184 11.43 -14.12 -9.65
C ASP A 184 10.27 -13.27 -10.13
N LEU A 185 10.07 -12.07 -9.55
CA LEU A 185 9.08 -11.14 -10.02
C LEU A 185 9.31 -10.68 -11.47
N LEU A 186 10.56 -10.41 -11.87
CA LEU A 186 10.91 -10.05 -13.25
C LEU A 186 10.66 -11.19 -14.24
N SER A 187 10.88 -12.45 -13.83
CA SER A 187 10.61 -13.61 -14.69
C SER A 187 9.12 -13.83 -14.96
N HIS A 188 8.24 -13.28 -14.09
CA HIS A 188 6.78 -13.32 -14.17
C HIS A 188 6.15 -11.96 -14.53
N LYS A 189 6.94 -11.02 -15.08
CA LYS A 189 6.47 -9.65 -15.37
C LYS A 189 5.28 -9.56 -16.33
N ASP A 190 5.09 -10.60 -17.14
CA ASP A 190 3.97 -10.68 -18.09
C ASP A 190 2.71 -11.30 -17.47
N ASP A 191 2.84 -11.88 -16.28
CA ASP A 191 1.72 -12.41 -15.49
C ASP A 191 1.05 -11.28 -14.69
N TYR A 192 -0.14 -11.55 -14.14
CA TYR A 192 -0.88 -10.56 -13.36
C TYR A 192 -0.41 -10.55 -11.90
N ILE A 193 0.84 -10.17 -11.68
CA ILE A 193 1.49 -10.14 -10.36
C ILE A 193 1.42 -8.79 -9.63
N TYR A 194 1.01 -7.73 -10.32
CA TYR A 194 0.64 -6.44 -9.74
C TYR A 194 -0.76 -6.04 -10.20
N TYR A 195 -1.48 -5.31 -9.34
CA TYR A 195 -2.76 -4.73 -9.73
C TYR A 195 -2.54 -3.62 -10.78
N LYS A 196 -3.53 -3.43 -11.64
CA LYS A 196 -3.49 -2.38 -12.68
C LYS A 196 -3.79 -1.00 -12.12
N THR A 197 -4.69 -0.92 -11.14
CA THR A 197 -5.23 0.32 -10.62
C THR A 197 -4.86 0.57 -9.16
N ASP A 198 -3.97 -0.25 -8.62
CA ASP A 198 -3.46 -0.16 -7.25
C ASP A 198 -1.94 -0.35 -7.23
N HIS A 199 -1.27 0.21 -6.21
CA HIS A 199 0.19 0.14 -6.11
C HIS A 199 0.72 -1.18 -5.56
N HIS A 200 -0.14 -2.05 -5.00
CA HIS A 200 0.28 -3.33 -4.44
C HIS A 200 0.47 -4.40 -5.52
N TRP A 201 1.23 -5.42 -5.15
CA TRP A 201 1.20 -6.70 -5.84
C TRP A 201 -0.14 -7.41 -5.65
N THR A 202 -0.44 -8.38 -6.52
CA THR A 202 -1.55 -9.31 -6.33
C THR A 202 -1.16 -10.43 -5.36
N SER A 203 -2.10 -11.27 -4.97
CA SER A 203 -1.79 -12.49 -4.19
C SER A 203 -0.81 -13.42 -4.92
N GLU A 204 -0.79 -13.40 -6.26
CA GLU A 204 0.16 -14.18 -7.05
C GLU A 204 1.58 -13.61 -6.95
N GLY A 205 1.74 -12.28 -7.05
CA GLY A 205 3.03 -11.64 -6.82
C GLY A 205 3.54 -11.82 -5.39
N ALA A 206 2.64 -11.73 -4.41
CA ALA A 206 2.98 -12.00 -3.01
C ALA A 206 3.39 -13.46 -2.77
N TYR A 207 2.73 -14.42 -3.46
CA TYR A 207 3.10 -15.83 -3.39
C TYR A 207 4.51 -16.09 -3.95
N LEU A 208 4.86 -15.52 -5.09
CA LEU A 208 6.21 -15.66 -5.67
C LEU A 208 7.30 -15.18 -4.69
N ALA A 209 7.05 -14.06 -4.03
CA ALA A 209 7.95 -13.56 -3.00
C ALA A 209 7.98 -14.46 -1.76
N TYR A 210 6.85 -15.03 -1.37
CA TYR A 210 6.76 -16.01 -0.27
C TYR A 210 7.55 -17.27 -0.59
N GLU A 211 7.40 -17.85 -1.78
CA GLU A 211 8.13 -19.02 -2.23
C GLU A 211 9.65 -18.76 -2.22
N THR A 212 10.10 -17.63 -2.78
CA THR A 212 11.52 -17.21 -2.76
C THR A 212 12.03 -17.05 -1.32
N TRP A 213 11.20 -16.49 -0.41
CA TRP A 213 11.58 -16.36 1.00
C TRP A 213 11.67 -17.72 1.70
N CYS A 214 10.75 -18.66 1.44
CA CYS A 214 10.80 -20.02 1.94
C CYS A 214 12.09 -20.73 1.49
N ASP A 215 12.41 -20.67 0.20
CA ASP A 215 13.65 -21.24 -0.35
C ASP A 215 14.89 -20.66 0.34
N SER A 216 14.90 -19.33 0.56
CA SER A 216 16.04 -18.67 1.21
C SER A 216 16.20 -19.06 2.68
N THR A 217 15.12 -19.37 3.38
CA THR A 217 15.10 -19.71 4.81
C THR A 217 15.09 -21.21 5.08
N GLY A 218 15.01 -22.03 4.03
CA GLY A 218 14.92 -23.49 4.15
C GLY A 218 13.55 -23.98 4.62
N MET A 219 12.53 -23.14 4.47
CA MET A 219 11.12 -23.51 4.71
C MET A 219 10.51 -24.15 3.48
N GLU A 220 9.54 -25.01 3.67
CA GLU A 220 8.76 -25.56 2.56
C GLU A 220 7.61 -24.61 2.18
N SER A 221 7.30 -24.53 0.89
CA SER A 221 6.10 -23.92 0.34
C SER A 221 5.33 -24.92 -0.52
N THR A 222 4.00 -24.85 -0.50
CA THR A 222 3.19 -25.65 -1.42
C THR A 222 3.22 -24.99 -2.80
N PRO A 223 3.67 -25.68 -3.89
CA PRO A 223 3.78 -25.08 -5.21
C PRO A 223 2.48 -24.40 -5.68
N LEU A 224 2.58 -23.24 -6.32
CA LEU A 224 1.41 -22.47 -6.78
C LEU A 224 0.47 -23.29 -7.68
N ALA A 225 1.03 -24.22 -8.46
CA ALA A 225 0.27 -25.11 -9.34
C ALA A 225 -0.66 -26.08 -8.56
N ASP A 226 -0.32 -26.37 -7.31
CA ASP A 226 -1.10 -27.26 -6.43
C ASP A 226 -2.13 -26.47 -5.60
N LEU A 227 -2.09 -25.15 -5.66
CA LEU A 227 -3.00 -24.27 -4.92
C LEU A 227 -4.28 -23.98 -5.70
N LYS A 228 -5.39 -23.97 -5.00
CA LYS A 228 -6.68 -23.60 -5.54
C LYS A 228 -6.93 -22.10 -5.41
N LYS A 229 -7.04 -21.42 -6.54
CA LYS A 229 -7.38 -20.01 -6.64
C LYS A 229 -8.87 -19.77 -6.35
N GLN A 230 -9.17 -18.84 -5.45
CA GLN A 230 -10.53 -18.42 -5.11
C GLN A 230 -10.70 -16.92 -5.34
N VAL A 231 -11.63 -16.52 -6.19
CA VAL A 231 -11.87 -15.11 -6.54
C VAL A 231 -12.77 -14.48 -5.48
N ALA A 232 -12.27 -13.49 -4.74
CA ALA A 232 -13.04 -12.70 -3.78
C ALA A 232 -13.87 -11.62 -4.49
N THR A 233 -13.31 -10.91 -5.47
CA THR A 233 -14.01 -9.90 -6.27
C THR A 233 -13.33 -9.69 -7.63
N LYS A 234 -14.13 -9.31 -8.63
CA LYS A 234 -13.67 -8.82 -9.96
C LYS A 234 -13.96 -7.33 -10.15
N LYS A 235 -14.22 -6.60 -9.06
CA LYS A 235 -14.65 -5.19 -9.10
C LYS A 235 -13.81 -4.34 -8.14
N PHE A 236 -12.48 -4.44 -8.26
CA PHE A 236 -11.55 -3.65 -7.48
C PHE A 236 -11.00 -2.50 -8.35
N ARG A 237 -10.94 -1.32 -7.80
CA ARG A 237 -10.21 -0.13 -8.28
C ARG A 237 -9.52 0.48 -7.08
N GLY A 238 -8.21 0.48 -7.09
CA GLY A 238 -7.39 0.77 -5.92
C GLY A 238 -6.92 2.23 -5.79
N SER A 239 -5.79 2.38 -5.14
CA SER A 239 -5.21 3.67 -4.75
C SER A 239 -4.78 4.53 -5.95
N LEU A 240 -4.25 3.91 -7.03
CA LEU A 240 -3.85 4.64 -8.24
C LEU A 240 -5.09 5.15 -9.00
N TYR A 241 -6.13 4.33 -9.13
CA TYR A 241 -7.42 4.82 -9.63
C TYR A 241 -7.92 6.02 -8.81
N SER A 242 -7.78 5.99 -7.50
CA SER A 242 -8.23 7.07 -6.62
C SER A 242 -7.49 8.40 -6.86
N LYS A 243 -6.24 8.33 -7.34
CA LYS A 243 -5.46 9.51 -7.76
C LYS A 243 -5.90 10.06 -9.12
N ILE A 244 -6.20 9.17 -10.07
CA ILE A 244 -6.44 9.51 -11.48
C ILE A 244 -7.92 9.77 -11.78
N LEU A 245 -8.82 8.99 -11.19
CA LEU A 245 -10.28 8.96 -11.44
C LEU A 245 -10.63 8.82 -12.93
N ASP A 246 -9.94 7.89 -13.62
CA ASP A 246 -10.20 7.60 -15.02
C ASP A 246 -11.46 6.72 -15.17
N ALA A 247 -12.47 7.22 -15.89
CA ALA A 247 -13.71 6.48 -16.16
C ALA A 247 -13.46 5.14 -16.88
N ASP A 248 -12.46 5.12 -17.75
CA ASP A 248 -12.13 3.97 -18.60
C ASP A 248 -11.19 2.95 -17.93
N SER A 249 -10.72 3.21 -16.69
CA SER A 249 -9.88 2.26 -15.97
C SER A 249 -10.57 0.91 -15.84
N ALA A 250 -9.83 -0.14 -16.12
CA ALA A 250 -10.28 -1.51 -15.92
C ALA A 250 -10.56 -1.79 -14.43
N TYR A 251 -11.28 -2.87 -14.17
CA TYR A 251 -11.38 -3.42 -12.82
C TYR A 251 -10.32 -4.50 -12.62
N ASP A 252 -9.68 -4.45 -11.49
CA ASP A 252 -8.83 -5.51 -10.97
C ASP A 252 -9.64 -6.62 -10.29
N SER A 253 -9.01 -7.79 -10.12
CA SER A 253 -9.56 -8.90 -9.38
C SER A 253 -8.72 -9.18 -8.14
N ILE A 254 -9.38 -9.36 -6.99
CA ILE A 254 -8.74 -9.87 -5.77
C ILE A 254 -9.08 -11.35 -5.65
N TRP A 255 -8.08 -12.16 -5.35
CA TRP A 255 -8.23 -13.58 -5.08
C TRP A 255 -7.31 -14.03 -3.94
N THR A 256 -7.60 -15.20 -3.42
CA THR A 256 -6.83 -15.92 -2.42
C THR A 256 -6.46 -17.30 -2.93
N TYR A 257 -5.55 -17.93 -2.26
CA TYR A 257 -5.11 -19.28 -2.55
C TYR A 257 -5.28 -20.20 -1.33
N GLY A 258 -5.48 -21.47 -1.58
CA GLY A 258 -5.52 -22.48 -0.54
C GLY A 258 -5.24 -23.86 -1.12
N ASP A 259 -4.86 -24.80 -0.28
CA ASP A 259 -4.73 -26.17 -0.69
C ASP A 259 -6.06 -26.94 -0.53
N THR A 260 -6.13 -28.15 -1.09
CA THR A 260 -7.33 -29.00 -1.02
C THR A 260 -7.54 -29.64 0.36
N LYS A 261 -6.54 -29.60 1.25
CA LYS A 261 -6.57 -30.25 2.57
C LYS A 261 -6.79 -29.24 3.69
N GLN A 262 -6.17 -28.06 3.57
CA GLN A 262 -6.14 -27.03 4.63
C GLN A 262 -7.12 -25.87 4.37
N GLY A 263 -7.83 -25.87 3.23
CA GLY A 263 -8.69 -24.73 2.87
C GLY A 263 -7.91 -23.53 2.33
N THR A 264 -8.47 -22.34 2.45
CA THR A 264 -7.79 -21.08 2.03
C THR A 264 -6.78 -20.66 3.08
N TYR A 265 -5.53 -20.40 2.71
CA TYR A 265 -4.51 -19.90 3.64
C TYR A 265 -5.00 -18.64 4.35
N GLY A 266 -4.88 -18.63 5.68
CA GLY A 266 -5.36 -17.53 6.51
C GLY A 266 -6.86 -17.48 6.74
N SER A 267 -7.68 -18.48 6.29
CA SER A 267 -9.12 -18.49 6.53
C SER A 267 -9.52 -19.13 7.86
N ASP A 268 -8.75 -20.10 8.34
CA ASP A 268 -9.04 -20.84 9.58
C ASP A 268 -7.95 -20.53 10.62
N CYS A 269 -7.86 -19.26 11.01
CA CYS A 269 -6.87 -18.76 11.96
C CYS A 269 -7.56 -17.92 13.02
N SER A 270 -7.13 -18.01 14.27
CA SER A 270 -7.57 -17.07 15.31
C SER A 270 -6.74 -15.79 15.23
N LEU A 271 -7.38 -14.64 15.07
CA LEU A 271 -6.70 -13.34 15.01
C LEU A 271 -7.09 -12.48 16.22
N THR A 272 -6.08 -11.85 16.83
CA THR A 272 -6.27 -10.79 17.82
C THR A 272 -5.68 -9.49 17.28
N ILE A 273 -6.51 -8.46 17.15
CA ILE A 273 -6.15 -7.16 16.58
C ILE A 273 -6.08 -6.12 17.69
N ASP A 274 -4.93 -5.43 17.82
CA ASP A 274 -4.65 -4.44 18.87
C ASP A 274 -5.09 -4.92 20.25
N GLU A 275 -4.82 -6.21 20.56
CA GLU A 275 -5.12 -6.92 21.80
C GLU A 275 -6.61 -6.98 22.21
N LYS A 276 -7.51 -6.55 21.33
CA LYS A 276 -8.94 -6.37 21.68
C LYS A 276 -9.91 -7.08 20.76
N LYS A 277 -9.81 -6.84 19.43
CA LYS A 277 -10.75 -7.39 18.45
C LYS A 277 -10.31 -8.79 18.06
N GLN A 278 -11.21 -9.75 18.12
CA GLN A 278 -10.98 -11.14 17.68
C GLN A 278 -11.76 -11.41 16.40
N THR A 279 -11.15 -12.15 15.50
CA THR A 279 -11.74 -12.68 14.25
C THR A 279 -11.09 -14.03 13.94
N ASP A 280 -11.69 -14.80 13.06
CA ASP A 280 -11.28 -16.16 12.68
C ASP A 280 -10.68 -16.25 11.27
N SER A 281 -10.40 -15.12 10.66
CA SER A 281 -9.87 -15.09 9.29
C SER A 281 -9.01 -13.85 9.03
N CYS A 282 -7.98 -14.02 8.21
CA CYS A 282 -7.21 -12.91 7.62
C CYS A 282 -8.03 -12.09 6.60
N TYR A 283 -9.25 -12.52 6.27
CA TYR A 283 -10.07 -11.94 5.22
C TYR A 283 -11.37 -11.36 5.75
N ASP A 284 -11.53 -10.04 5.60
CA ASP A 284 -12.76 -9.32 5.95
C ASP A 284 -13.65 -9.13 4.71
N THR A 285 -14.61 -10.04 4.52
CA THR A 285 -15.52 -10.02 3.38
C THR A 285 -16.43 -8.78 3.34
N ALA A 286 -16.66 -8.09 4.48
CA ALA A 286 -17.46 -6.87 4.53
C ALA A 286 -16.81 -5.74 3.72
N GLN A 287 -15.47 -5.72 3.64
CA GLN A 287 -14.72 -4.72 2.88
C GLN A 287 -14.91 -4.84 1.35
N LEU A 288 -15.37 -5.98 0.86
CA LEU A 288 -15.69 -6.16 -0.57
C LEU A 288 -16.87 -5.29 -1.04
N SER A 289 -17.70 -4.81 -0.11
CA SER A 289 -18.76 -3.84 -0.37
C SER A 289 -18.28 -2.39 -0.36
N GLN A 290 -17.09 -2.12 0.19
CA GLN A 290 -16.50 -0.80 0.30
C GLN A 290 -15.72 -0.42 -0.96
N LYS A 291 -15.30 0.85 -1.06
CA LYS A 291 -14.48 1.35 -2.17
C LYS A 291 -13.07 0.74 -2.11
N ASP A 292 -12.44 0.81 -0.96
CA ASP A 292 -11.10 0.25 -0.71
C ASP A 292 -11.21 -1.24 -0.40
N LYS A 293 -11.28 -2.04 -1.47
CA LYS A 293 -11.42 -3.50 -1.34
C LYS A 293 -10.11 -4.21 -0.97
N TYR A 294 -8.95 -3.50 -1.03
CA TYR A 294 -7.71 -4.08 -0.53
C TYR A 294 -7.75 -4.36 0.98
N LYS A 295 -8.61 -3.63 1.70
CA LYS A 295 -8.95 -3.92 3.10
C LYS A 295 -9.62 -5.29 3.33
N TYR A 296 -9.94 -6.03 2.26
CA TYR A 296 -10.30 -7.45 2.35
C TYR A 296 -9.23 -8.25 3.09
N PHE A 297 -7.96 -7.88 2.93
CA PHE A 297 -6.86 -8.42 3.71
C PHE A 297 -6.79 -7.70 5.07
N PHE A 298 -7.14 -8.42 6.14
CA PHE A 298 -7.10 -7.97 7.55
C PHE A 298 -8.07 -6.86 7.97
N GLY A 299 -8.90 -6.33 7.08
CA GLY A 299 -9.86 -5.26 7.42
C GLY A 299 -9.28 -3.85 7.35
N ASP A 300 -8.08 -3.61 7.85
CA ASP A 300 -7.31 -2.36 7.77
C ASP A 300 -5.83 -2.60 8.14
N ASN A 301 -5.07 -1.52 8.34
CA ASN A 301 -3.75 -1.58 9.00
C ASN A 301 -3.91 -1.25 10.49
N TYR A 302 -3.27 -2.05 11.35
CA TYR A 302 -3.36 -1.97 12.80
C TYR A 302 -1.96 -1.93 13.41
N GLY A 303 -1.86 -1.50 14.66
CA GLY A 303 -0.60 -1.53 15.41
C GLY A 303 -0.06 -2.95 15.53
N THR A 304 -0.93 -3.88 15.93
CA THR A 304 -0.59 -5.30 16.02
C THR A 304 -1.72 -6.17 15.47
N VAL A 305 -1.34 -7.25 14.78
CA VAL A 305 -2.24 -8.36 14.43
C VAL A 305 -1.53 -9.66 14.79
N GLN A 306 -2.03 -10.35 15.81
CA GLN A 306 -1.57 -11.68 16.20
C GLN A 306 -2.44 -12.72 15.50
N ILE A 307 -1.80 -13.72 14.90
CA ILE A 307 -2.44 -14.80 14.15
C ILE A 307 -1.98 -16.13 14.77
N VAL A 308 -2.93 -16.99 15.08
CA VAL A 308 -2.67 -18.38 15.51
C VAL A 308 -3.22 -19.31 14.44
N SER A 309 -2.37 -20.19 13.92
CA SER A 309 -2.69 -21.18 12.90
C SER A 309 -2.50 -22.59 13.44
N ASP A 310 -3.58 -23.32 13.62
CA ASP A 310 -3.54 -24.72 14.12
C ASP A 310 -3.06 -25.71 13.04
N HIS A 311 -2.92 -25.26 11.79
CA HIS A 311 -2.56 -26.09 10.63
C HIS A 311 -1.11 -25.87 10.14
N ALA A 312 -0.35 -25.02 10.82
CA ALA A 312 1.03 -24.72 10.44
C ALA A 312 1.94 -25.95 10.57
N ARG A 313 2.93 -26.07 9.67
CA ARG A 313 3.94 -27.16 9.71
C ARG A 313 4.82 -27.09 10.94
N HIS A 314 5.07 -25.89 11.46
CA HIS A 314 5.94 -25.64 12.63
C HIS A 314 5.14 -24.90 13.71
N GLN A 315 4.46 -25.68 14.56
CA GLN A 315 3.61 -25.14 15.64
C GLN A 315 4.39 -24.44 16.76
N ASP A 316 5.67 -24.74 16.90
CA ASP A 316 6.60 -24.18 17.87
C ASP A 316 7.30 -22.89 17.38
N ARG A 317 7.06 -22.47 16.13
CA ARG A 317 7.65 -21.26 15.57
C ARG A 317 6.70 -20.07 15.65
N ASN A 318 7.26 -18.93 16.07
CA ASN A 318 6.56 -17.66 16.23
C ASN A 318 7.25 -16.57 15.43
N LEU A 319 6.61 -16.11 14.34
CA LEU A 319 7.12 -15.11 13.41
C LEU A 319 6.68 -13.71 13.79
N LEU A 320 7.62 -12.79 13.94
CA LEU A 320 7.36 -11.36 13.97
C LEU A 320 7.55 -10.76 12.57
N VAL A 321 6.53 -10.07 12.04
CA VAL A 321 6.60 -9.34 10.76
C VAL A 321 6.50 -7.84 11.01
N ILE A 322 7.62 -7.13 10.83
CA ILE A 322 7.63 -5.67 10.78
C ILE A 322 7.32 -5.26 9.35
N LYS A 323 6.27 -4.46 9.16
CA LYS A 323 5.65 -4.40 7.83
C LYS A 323 5.10 -3.06 7.40
N ASP A 324 4.94 -2.94 6.08
CA ASP A 324 3.96 -2.06 5.44
C ASP A 324 2.75 -2.87 4.91
N SER A 325 1.88 -2.24 4.12
CA SER A 325 0.66 -2.89 3.60
C SER A 325 0.91 -4.00 2.58
N PHE A 326 2.11 -4.13 2.01
CA PHE A 326 2.44 -5.23 1.10
C PHE A 326 2.42 -6.59 1.79
N ALA A 327 2.78 -6.65 3.07
CA ALA A 327 2.72 -7.88 3.84
C ALA A 327 1.30 -8.43 4.03
N ASN A 328 0.26 -7.61 3.85
CA ASN A 328 -1.12 -8.06 4.04
C ASN A 328 -1.53 -9.19 3.07
N THR A 329 -0.97 -9.22 1.87
CA THR A 329 -1.19 -10.32 0.91
C THR A 329 -0.18 -11.46 1.04
N PHE A 330 0.96 -11.21 1.68
CA PHE A 330 2.03 -12.19 1.90
C PHE A 330 1.77 -13.07 3.14
N VAL A 331 1.39 -12.46 4.26
CA VAL A 331 1.26 -13.14 5.56
C VAL A 331 0.25 -14.29 5.57
N PRO A 332 -0.89 -14.25 4.85
CA PRO A 332 -1.76 -15.41 4.76
C PRO A 332 -1.04 -16.69 4.29
N PHE A 333 -0.06 -16.60 3.39
CA PHE A 333 0.71 -17.78 2.98
C PHE A 333 1.63 -18.27 4.11
N ALA A 334 2.17 -17.38 4.93
CA ALA A 334 3.05 -17.75 6.04
C ALA A 334 2.32 -18.58 7.13
N THR A 335 0.98 -18.55 7.18
CA THR A 335 0.18 -19.40 8.09
C THR A 335 0.35 -20.90 7.81
N GLU A 336 0.89 -21.27 6.62
CA GLU A 336 1.28 -22.63 6.30
C GLU A 336 2.46 -23.13 7.15
N ASN A 337 3.35 -22.21 7.52
CA ASN A 337 4.62 -22.58 8.17
C ASN A 337 4.69 -22.24 9.66
N TYR A 338 3.98 -21.20 10.12
CA TYR A 338 4.13 -20.67 11.46
C TYR A 338 2.86 -20.88 12.31
N GLY A 339 3.00 -21.51 13.47
CA GLY A 339 1.91 -21.66 14.44
C GLY A 339 1.43 -20.33 15.01
N GLN A 340 2.34 -19.36 15.13
CA GLN A 340 2.02 -18.01 15.55
C GLN A 340 2.72 -16.99 14.62
N ILE A 341 1.99 -15.94 14.28
CA ILE A 341 2.53 -14.81 13.52
C ILE A 341 2.02 -13.51 14.15
N THR A 342 2.93 -12.57 14.40
CA THR A 342 2.56 -11.21 14.78
C THR A 342 3.00 -10.24 13.70
N MET A 343 2.07 -9.46 13.16
CA MET A 343 2.37 -8.31 12.32
C MET A 343 2.42 -7.04 13.17
N ILE A 344 3.46 -6.23 13.00
CA ILE A 344 3.59 -4.89 13.59
C ILE A 344 3.72 -3.86 12.47
N ASP A 345 2.80 -2.90 12.46
CA ASP A 345 2.87 -1.72 11.60
C ASP A 345 3.26 -0.50 12.43
N LEU A 346 4.49 -0.03 12.26
CA LEU A 346 5.07 1.04 13.06
C LEU A 346 4.37 2.40 12.91
N ARG A 347 3.50 2.57 11.91
CA ARG A 347 2.67 3.78 11.79
C ARG A 347 1.66 3.88 12.94
N TYR A 348 1.21 2.75 13.44
CA TYR A 348 0.16 2.64 14.46
C TYR A 348 0.67 2.06 15.79
N TYR A 349 1.79 1.32 15.77
CA TYR A 349 2.42 0.75 16.95
C TYR A 349 3.39 1.76 17.60
N ASN A 350 3.30 1.92 18.93
CA ASN A 350 4.11 2.88 19.68
C ASN A 350 4.81 2.28 20.91
N GLU A 351 4.74 0.97 21.09
CA GLU A 351 5.37 0.26 22.20
C GLU A 351 6.77 -0.24 21.81
N ASN A 352 7.50 -0.83 22.74
CA ASN A 352 8.85 -1.32 22.52
C ASN A 352 8.83 -2.67 21.81
N VAL A 353 9.34 -2.74 20.58
CA VAL A 353 9.37 -3.96 19.77
C VAL A 353 10.26 -5.04 20.40
N GLU A 354 11.36 -4.64 21.04
CA GLU A 354 12.27 -5.59 21.70
C GLU A 354 11.64 -6.26 22.93
N GLU A 355 10.93 -5.47 23.74
CA GLU A 355 10.16 -6.00 24.87
C GLU A 355 9.08 -6.96 24.38
N TYR A 356 8.36 -6.56 23.32
CA TYR A 356 7.38 -7.41 22.66
C TYR A 356 7.98 -8.76 22.24
N MET A 357 9.15 -8.76 21.61
CA MET A 357 9.83 -9.99 21.15
C MET A 357 10.12 -10.94 22.32
N LYS A 358 10.56 -10.40 23.48
CA LYS A 358 10.88 -11.19 24.66
C LYS A 358 9.62 -11.77 25.31
N GLU A 359 8.58 -10.95 25.48
CA GLU A 359 7.32 -11.35 26.11
C GLU A 359 6.58 -12.42 25.33
N HIS A 360 6.63 -12.33 23.98
CA HIS A 360 5.94 -13.24 23.08
C HIS A 360 6.83 -14.38 22.55
N GLN A 361 8.06 -14.53 23.06
CA GLN A 361 8.97 -15.62 22.68
C GLN A 361 9.14 -15.75 21.16
N ILE A 362 9.40 -14.63 20.48
CA ILE A 362 9.60 -14.59 19.02
C ILE A 362 10.80 -15.45 18.64
N THR A 363 10.60 -16.37 17.69
CA THR A 363 11.63 -17.28 17.19
C THR A 363 12.19 -16.84 15.85
N ASP A 364 11.44 -16.07 15.08
CA ASP A 364 11.75 -15.63 13.72
C ASP A 364 11.32 -14.18 13.49
N VAL A 365 12.06 -13.46 12.68
CA VAL A 365 11.73 -12.07 12.34
C VAL A 365 11.81 -11.85 10.83
N LEU A 366 10.81 -11.21 10.28
CA LEU A 366 10.79 -10.72 8.90
C LEU A 366 10.52 -9.21 8.90
N VAL A 367 11.42 -8.43 8.33
CA VAL A 367 11.15 -7.03 7.96
C VAL A 367 10.79 -7.01 6.48
N LEU A 368 9.52 -6.76 6.17
CA LEU A 368 8.98 -6.74 4.81
C LEU A 368 8.40 -5.37 4.49
N TYR A 369 9.00 -4.70 3.52
CA TYR A 369 8.57 -3.39 3.03
C TYR A 369 8.62 -3.31 1.51
N ASN A 370 7.69 -2.57 0.91
CA ASN A 370 7.89 -2.08 -0.44
C ASN A 370 8.98 -1.00 -0.45
N ILE A 371 9.79 -0.95 -1.49
CA ILE A 371 10.91 0.01 -1.59
C ILE A 371 10.45 1.47 -1.49
N THR A 372 9.31 1.84 -2.10
CA THR A 372 8.81 3.21 -2.09
C THR A 372 8.38 3.65 -0.69
N ASN A 373 7.79 2.73 0.07
CA ASN A 373 7.42 2.94 1.46
C ASN A 373 8.67 2.97 2.35
N PHE A 374 9.61 2.04 2.17
CA PHE A 374 10.84 1.98 2.97
C PHE A 374 11.65 3.27 2.90
N ILE A 375 11.86 3.83 1.71
CA ILE A 375 12.68 5.05 1.54
C ILE A 375 12.03 6.29 2.14
N SER A 376 10.71 6.31 2.28
CA SER A 376 9.93 7.46 2.76
C SER A 376 9.40 7.30 4.19
N ASP A 377 9.49 6.10 4.79
CA ASP A 377 8.97 5.81 6.12
C ASP A 377 9.65 6.68 7.18
N ARG A 378 8.84 7.25 8.08
CA ARG A 378 9.27 8.08 9.19
C ARG A 378 9.07 7.44 10.55
N ASN A 379 8.72 6.15 10.59
CA ASN A 379 8.41 5.42 11.83
C ASN A 379 9.42 4.31 12.14
N LEU A 380 10.28 3.91 11.18
CA LEU A 380 11.27 2.85 11.37
C LEU A 380 12.22 3.10 12.56
N TYR A 381 12.45 4.36 12.95
CA TYR A 381 13.21 4.68 14.17
C TYR A 381 12.63 4.06 15.45
N LYS A 382 11.31 3.73 15.47
CA LYS A 382 10.66 3.11 16.63
C LYS A 382 11.15 1.68 16.91
N LEU A 383 11.81 1.04 15.93
CA LEU A 383 12.42 -0.29 16.10
C LEU A 383 13.49 -0.32 17.20
N VAL A 384 14.19 0.77 17.43
CA VAL A 384 15.30 0.85 18.38
C VAL A 384 14.93 1.55 19.69
N GLY A 385 13.64 1.69 19.95
CA GLY A 385 13.12 2.38 21.14
C GLY A 385 13.11 3.91 20.99
N ARG A 386 12.37 4.58 21.87
CA ARG A 386 12.43 6.06 21.96
C ARG A 386 13.79 6.46 22.53
N ILE A 387 14.58 7.18 21.72
CA ILE A 387 15.72 7.94 22.23
C ILE A 387 15.18 9.13 23.03
#